data_a62ef66ea9b726df278f340cd6c7a0dd
#
_entry.id   a62ef66ea9b726df278f340cd6c7a0dd
#
_cell.length_a   1.000
_cell.length_b   1.000
_cell.length_c   1.000
_cell.angle_alpha   90.00
_cell.angle_beta   90.00
_cell.angle_gamma   90.00
#
_symmetry.space_group_name_H-M   'P 1'
#
loop_
_entity.id
_entity.type
_entity.pdbx_description
1 polymer ?
#
loop_
_entity_poly.entity_id
_entity_poly.type
_entity_poly.pdbx_seq_one_letter_code
_entity_poly.pdbx_strand_id
1 'polypeptide(L)'
;MTDYVVPEGVRIADCSRVRLGAYLGKGTTIMHEGFVNYNAGTEGPNMVEGRISAGVFVKKNSDLGGGSSTMGTLSGGNKEIITVGENCLLGANSGIGISLGDNCTIEAGLYITAGTKITLLNENDRIVKAP
;
A
#
# COMPACT_ATOMS: atom_id res chain seq x y z
N MET A 1 -3.48 7.48 17.26
CA MET A 1 -3.62 8.79 16.57
C MET A 1 -4.79 9.61 17.07
N THR A 2 -5.99 9.06 17.11
CA THR A 2 -7.22 9.84 17.36
C THR A 2 -7.32 10.44 18.77
N ASP A 3 -6.49 10.00 19.72
CA ASP A 3 -6.40 10.64 21.03
C ASP A 3 -5.82 12.07 20.94
N TYR A 4 -5.11 12.39 19.87
CA TYR A 4 -4.42 13.65 19.67
C TYR A 4 -4.84 14.37 18.40
N VAL A 5 -5.06 13.65 17.32
CA VAL A 5 -5.38 14.19 16.00
C VAL A 5 -6.55 13.42 15.40
N VAL A 6 -7.58 14.15 14.95
CA VAL A 6 -8.73 13.55 14.26
C VAL A 6 -8.73 14.10 12.83
N PRO A 7 -8.29 13.30 11.85
CA PRO A 7 -8.25 13.78 10.46
C PRO A 7 -9.65 13.99 9.89
N GLU A 8 -9.81 15.07 9.11
CA GLU A 8 -11.08 15.38 8.47
C GLU A 8 -11.39 14.46 7.32
N GLY A 9 -12.65 14.03 7.22
CA GLY A 9 -13.11 13.22 6.08
C GLY A 9 -12.58 11.80 6.04
N VAL A 10 -12.09 11.29 7.15
CA VAL A 10 -11.51 9.95 7.27
C VAL A 10 -12.39 9.09 8.17
N ARG A 11 -12.56 7.82 7.79
CA ARG A 11 -13.25 6.83 8.61
C ARG A 11 -12.24 5.80 9.11
N ILE A 12 -12.22 5.57 10.42
CA ILE A 12 -11.32 4.60 11.06
C ILE A 12 -12.16 3.65 11.91
N ALA A 13 -12.16 2.37 11.54
CA ALA A 13 -12.97 1.37 12.23
C ALA A 13 -12.42 1.02 13.62
N ASP A 14 -11.09 0.99 13.76
CA ASP A 14 -10.43 0.71 15.04
C ASP A 14 -9.29 1.72 15.22
N CYS A 15 -9.46 2.62 16.16
CA CYS A 15 -8.51 3.72 16.39
C CYS A 15 -7.13 3.26 16.81
N SER A 16 -7.01 2.06 17.40
CA SER A 16 -5.71 1.53 17.79
C SER A 16 -4.85 1.07 16.60
N ARG A 17 -5.46 0.97 15.41
CA ARG A 17 -4.78 0.50 14.21
C ARG A 17 -4.05 1.59 13.43
N VAL A 18 -4.19 2.84 13.83
CA VAL A 18 -3.53 3.97 13.18
C VAL A 18 -2.65 4.68 14.20
N ARG A 19 -1.35 4.65 13.96
CA ARG A 19 -0.37 5.23 14.89
C ARG A 19 -0.26 6.75 14.70
N LEU A 20 0.07 7.44 15.78
CA LEU A 20 0.37 8.88 15.71
C LEU A 20 1.57 9.09 14.78
N GLY A 21 1.47 10.11 13.91
CA GLY A 21 2.48 10.35 12.88
C GLY A 21 2.12 9.79 11.51
N ALA A 22 1.01 9.06 11.40
CA ALA A 22 0.45 8.66 10.11
C ALA A 22 -0.29 9.83 9.46
N TYR A 23 -0.28 9.90 8.13
CA TYR A 23 -1.06 10.87 7.37
C TYR A 23 -2.21 10.17 6.67
N LEU A 24 -3.42 10.64 6.90
CA LEU A 24 -4.61 10.09 6.26
C LEU A 24 -5.30 11.20 5.48
N GLY A 25 -5.25 11.11 4.16
CA GLY A 25 -5.91 12.07 3.28
C GLY A 25 -7.42 11.91 3.30
N LYS A 26 -8.12 12.99 2.92
CA LYS A 26 -9.59 13.02 2.92
C LYS A 26 -10.17 11.92 2.03
N GLY A 27 -11.18 11.23 2.53
CA GLY A 27 -11.82 10.12 1.84
C GLY A 27 -11.23 8.74 2.15
N THR A 28 -10.16 8.69 2.95
CA THR A 28 -9.56 7.42 3.35
C THR A 28 -10.45 6.69 4.34
N THR A 29 -10.62 5.40 4.15
CA THR A 29 -11.30 4.51 5.10
C THR A 29 -10.32 3.43 5.54
N ILE A 30 -10.08 3.36 6.85
CA ILE A 30 -9.28 2.28 7.46
C ILE A 30 -10.25 1.30 8.07
N MET A 31 -10.37 0.12 7.45
CA MET A 31 -11.24 -0.94 7.94
C MET A 31 -10.63 -1.60 9.17
N HIS A 32 -11.39 -2.45 9.84
CA HIS A 32 -10.99 -3.04 11.12
C HIS A 32 -9.62 -3.74 11.06
N GLU A 33 -9.33 -4.46 9.98
CA GLU A 33 -8.05 -5.16 9.82
C GLU A 33 -6.97 -4.31 9.16
N GLY A 34 -7.27 -3.06 8.80
CA GLY A 34 -6.28 -2.14 8.26
C GLY A 34 -5.34 -1.63 9.34
N PHE A 35 -4.14 -1.25 8.93
CA PHE A 35 -3.14 -0.70 9.85
C PHE A 35 -2.30 0.34 9.11
N VAL A 36 -2.05 1.47 9.76
CA VAL A 36 -1.17 2.51 9.22
C VAL A 36 -0.15 2.88 10.28
N ASN A 37 1.12 2.69 9.95
CA ASN A 37 2.22 2.96 10.86
C ASN A 37 2.56 4.48 10.88
N TYR A 38 3.35 4.88 11.84
CA TYR A 38 3.87 6.26 11.87
C TYR A 38 4.70 6.51 10.60
N ASN A 39 4.78 7.76 10.17
CA ASN A 39 5.52 8.17 8.99
C ASN A 39 5.08 7.45 7.70
N ALA A 40 3.88 6.89 7.70
CA ALA A 40 3.24 6.31 6.53
C ALA A 40 1.96 7.09 6.24
N GLY A 41 1.36 6.88 5.09
CA GLY A 41 0.13 7.58 4.82
C GLY A 41 -0.57 7.22 3.54
N THR A 42 -1.75 7.82 3.41
CA THR A 42 -2.62 7.69 2.24
C THR A 42 -2.97 9.08 1.72
N GLU A 43 -3.00 9.23 0.40
CA GLU A 43 -3.42 10.48 -0.22
C GLU A 43 -4.93 10.70 -0.12
N GLY A 44 -5.70 9.61 -0.21
CA GLY A 44 -7.15 9.61 -0.21
C GLY A 44 -7.77 10.08 -1.52
N PRO A 45 -8.94 9.53 -1.87
CA PRO A 45 -9.64 8.45 -1.16
C PRO A 45 -8.98 7.09 -1.32
N ASN A 46 -9.02 6.27 -0.29
CA ASN A 46 -8.47 4.92 -0.29
C ASN A 46 -9.31 4.02 0.62
N MET A 47 -9.35 2.73 0.30
CA MET A 47 -9.89 1.70 1.17
C MET A 47 -8.73 0.85 1.69
N VAL A 48 -8.50 0.85 2.99
CA VAL A 48 -7.34 0.19 3.59
C VAL A 48 -7.83 -0.93 4.50
N GLU A 49 -7.61 -2.16 4.05
CA GLU A 49 -7.87 -3.37 4.83
C GLU A 49 -6.58 -4.16 5.09
N GLY A 50 -5.47 -3.64 4.64
CA GLY A 50 -4.15 -4.23 4.81
C GLY A 50 -3.22 -3.34 5.62
N ARG A 51 -1.96 -3.76 5.67
CA ARG A 51 -0.94 -3.07 6.47
C ARG A 51 -0.14 -2.08 5.63
N ILE A 52 -0.09 -0.83 6.09
CA ILE A 52 0.81 0.18 5.54
C ILE A 52 1.95 0.38 6.55
N SER A 53 3.12 -0.11 6.21
CA SER A 53 4.31 -0.05 7.06
C SER A 53 4.92 1.35 7.07
N ALA A 54 5.79 1.61 8.04
CA ALA A 54 6.43 2.91 8.19
C ALA A 54 7.12 3.36 6.89
N GLY A 55 6.93 4.60 6.51
CA GLY A 55 7.54 5.21 5.35
C GLY A 55 6.84 4.94 4.01
N VAL A 56 5.79 4.12 4.00
CA VAL A 56 5.05 3.82 2.77
C VAL A 56 3.97 4.86 2.53
N PHE A 57 3.83 5.32 1.28
CA PHE A 57 2.76 6.23 0.90
C PHE A 57 1.89 5.60 -0.20
N VAL A 58 0.58 5.66 0.00
CA VAL A 58 -0.41 5.11 -0.93
C VAL A 58 -1.17 6.26 -1.58
N LYS A 59 -1.05 6.39 -2.88
CA LYS A 59 -1.70 7.46 -3.63
C LYS A 59 -3.21 7.22 -3.79
N LYS A 60 -3.91 8.25 -4.23
CA LYS A 60 -5.38 8.26 -4.32
C LYS A 60 -5.94 7.13 -5.17
N ASN A 61 -7.13 6.69 -4.82
CA ASN A 61 -7.91 5.66 -5.53
C ASN A 61 -7.24 4.29 -5.55
N SER A 62 -6.23 4.06 -4.72
CA SER A 62 -5.62 2.75 -4.56
C SER A 62 -6.18 2.08 -3.32
N ASP A 63 -6.47 0.79 -3.43
CA ASP A 63 -7.08 0.01 -2.36
C ASP A 63 -6.16 -1.14 -1.95
N LEU A 64 -6.10 -1.38 -0.65
CA LEU A 64 -5.35 -2.49 -0.09
C LEU A 64 -6.33 -3.54 0.43
N GLY A 65 -6.32 -4.70 -0.19
CA GLY A 65 -7.20 -5.80 0.19
C GLY A 65 -6.90 -6.34 1.58
N GLY A 66 -7.84 -7.10 2.11
CA GLY A 66 -7.74 -7.67 3.46
C GLY A 66 -6.47 -8.50 3.65
N GLY A 67 -5.70 -8.18 4.68
CA GLY A 67 -4.46 -8.88 4.99
C GLY A 67 -3.31 -8.59 4.04
N SER A 68 -3.44 -7.65 3.10
CA SER A 68 -2.32 -7.26 2.25
C SER A 68 -1.25 -6.53 3.05
N SER A 69 -0.03 -6.52 2.55
CA SER A 69 1.10 -5.92 3.26
C SER A 69 1.96 -5.10 2.31
N THR A 70 2.32 -3.91 2.74
CA THR A 70 3.34 -3.10 2.07
C THR A 70 4.54 -3.00 2.98
N MET A 71 5.69 -3.46 2.52
CA MET A 71 6.91 -3.45 3.32
C MET A 71 7.53 -2.05 3.32
N GLY A 72 7.99 -1.60 4.48
CA GLY A 72 8.54 -0.26 4.63
C GLY A 72 9.96 -0.08 4.08
N THR A 73 10.69 -1.18 3.91
CA THR A 73 12.03 -1.15 3.34
C THR A 73 12.12 -2.20 2.26
N LEU A 74 12.89 -1.89 1.22
CA LEU A 74 13.17 -2.88 0.18
C LEU A 74 14.01 -4.02 0.75
N SER A 75 13.70 -5.24 0.35
CA SER A 75 14.55 -6.37 0.63
C SER A 75 15.94 -6.10 0.01
N GLY A 76 16.99 -6.21 0.80
CA GLY A 76 18.34 -5.90 0.34
C GLY A 76 18.88 -4.56 0.80
N GLY A 77 18.17 -3.84 1.68
CA GLY A 77 18.69 -2.63 2.32
C GLY A 77 18.67 -1.36 1.49
N ASN A 78 17.88 -1.32 0.43
CA ASN A 78 17.72 -0.11 -0.38
C ASN A 78 17.01 0.98 0.44
N LYS A 79 17.40 2.23 0.23
CA LYS A 79 16.87 3.39 0.96
C LYS A 79 15.67 4.05 0.26
N GLU A 80 15.16 3.48 -0.81
CA GLU A 80 14.03 4.05 -1.52
C GLU A 80 12.75 4.00 -0.69
N ILE A 81 11.94 5.04 -0.80
CA ILE A 81 10.62 5.09 -0.20
C ILE A 81 9.68 4.27 -1.07
N ILE A 82 9.00 3.31 -0.44
CA ILE A 82 8.00 2.49 -1.14
C ILE A 82 6.72 3.29 -1.29
N THR A 83 6.26 3.41 -2.53
CA THR A 83 5.05 4.15 -2.88
C THR A 83 4.14 3.27 -3.71
N VAL A 84 2.85 3.27 -3.37
CA VAL A 84 1.81 2.65 -4.19
C VAL A 84 1.21 3.76 -5.05
N GLY A 85 1.26 3.60 -6.38
CA GLY A 85 0.74 4.60 -7.31
C GLY A 85 -0.77 4.77 -7.26
N GLU A 86 -1.31 5.59 -8.15
CA GLU A 86 -2.76 5.84 -8.21
C GLU A 86 -3.48 4.68 -8.88
N ASN A 87 -4.73 4.45 -8.47
CA ASN A 87 -5.63 3.45 -9.06
C ASN A 87 -5.05 2.03 -9.02
N CYS A 88 -4.33 1.70 -7.97
CA CYS A 88 -3.77 0.36 -7.76
C CYS A 88 -4.69 -0.47 -6.88
N LEU A 89 -4.59 -1.78 -7.01
CA LEU A 89 -5.29 -2.73 -6.15
C LEU A 89 -4.31 -3.81 -5.69
N LEU A 90 -4.18 -3.96 -4.38
CA LEU A 90 -3.51 -5.12 -3.80
C LEU A 90 -4.59 -6.11 -3.36
N GLY A 91 -4.58 -7.29 -3.95
CA GLY A 91 -5.53 -8.34 -3.59
C GLY A 91 -5.33 -8.81 -2.14
N ALA A 92 -6.33 -9.53 -1.63
CA ALA A 92 -6.29 -10.04 -0.26
C ALA A 92 -5.06 -10.92 -0.04
N ASN A 93 -4.40 -10.73 1.10
CA ASN A 93 -3.19 -11.48 1.49
C ASN A 93 -2.05 -11.38 0.47
N SER A 94 -2.03 -10.34 -0.33
CA SER A 94 -0.90 -10.05 -1.21
C SER A 94 0.13 -9.18 -0.47
N GLY A 95 1.27 -8.96 -1.08
CA GLY A 95 2.28 -8.10 -0.49
C GLY A 95 3.27 -7.54 -1.50
N ILE A 96 3.81 -6.39 -1.20
CA ILE A 96 4.84 -5.77 -2.02
C ILE A 96 6.02 -5.33 -1.16
N GLY A 97 7.22 -5.51 -1.70
CA GLY A 97 8.46 -4.96 -1.15
C GLY A 97 9.13 -4.00 -2.12
N ILE A 98 8.38 -3.55 -3.13
CA ILE A 98 8.83 -2.57 -4.13
C ILE A 98 7.73 -1.54 -4.36
N SER A 99 8.09 -0.41 -4.94
CA SER A 99 7.09 0.58 -5.33
C SER A 99 6.31 0.13 -6.55
N LEU A 100 5.05 0.53 -6.62
CA LEU A 100 4.18 0.30 -7.77
C LEU A 100 3.92 1.62 -8.49
N GLY A 101 3.97 1.58 -9.81
CA GLY A 101 3.47 2.69 -10.64
C GLY A 101 1.93 2.72 -10.60
N ASP A 102 1.35 3.60 -11.40
CA ASP A 102 -0.10 3.76 -11.45
C ASP A 102 -0.78 2.58 -12.16
N ASN A 103 -2.03 2.33 -11.80
CA ASN A 103 -2.89 1.32 -12.43
C ASN A 103 -2.36 -0.12 -12.32
N CYS A 104 -1.66 -0.42 -11.25
CA CYS A 104 -1.15 -1.77 -11.00
C CYS A 104 -2.15 -2.59 -10.18
N THR A 105 -2.23 -3.88 -10.47
CA THR A 105 -3.04 -4.82 -9.70
C THR A 105 -2.19 -6.00 -9.31
N ILE A 106 -2.20 -6.35 -8.02
CA ILE A 106 -1.50 -7.52 -7.49
C ILE A 106 -2.57 -8.54 -7.12
N GLU A 107 -2.42 -9.75 -7.68
CA GLU A 107 -3.35 -10.84 -7.42
C GLU A 107 -3.33 -11.26 -5.94
N ALA A 108 -4.47 -11.69 -5.44
CA ALA A 108 -4.58 -12.19 -4.07
C ALA A 108 -3.58 -13.31 -3.80
N GLY A 109 -2.92 -13.25 -2.66
CA GLY A 109 -1.95 -14.25 -2.25
C GLY A 109 -0.56 -14.11 -2.86
N LEU A 110 -0.34 -13.12 -3.73
CA LEU A 110 0.94 -12.93 -4.41
C LEU A 110 1.83 -11.94 -3.65
N TYR A 111 3.09 -12.31 -3.44
CA TYR A 111 4.09 -11.40 -2.87
C TYR A 111 5.14 -11.05 -3.91
N ILE A 112 5.41 -9.77 -4.10
CA ILE A 112 6.41 -9.26 -5.03
C ILE A 112 7.43 -8.43 -4.26
N THR A 113 8.71 -8.86 -4.35
CA THR A 113 9.82 -8.16 -3.71
C THR A 113 10.88 -7.81 -4.76
N ALA A 114 11.93 -7.11 -4.35
CA ALA A 114 13.01 -6.73 -5.27
C ALA A 114 13.67 -7.95 -5.93
N GLY A 115 13.66 -9.10 -5.26
CA GLY A 115 14.25 -10.34 -5.80
C GLY A 115 13.30 -11.23 -6.58
N THR A 116 12.03 -10.83 -6.71
CA THR A 116 11.04 -11.63 -7.42
C THR A 116 11.32 -11.60 -8.92
N LYS A 117 11.40 -12.78 -9.53
CA LYS A 117 11.56 -12.89 -10.98
C LYS A 117 10.20 -12.77 -11.64
N ILE A 118 10.10 -11.85 -12.60
CA ILE A 118 8.86 -11.64 -13.34
C ILE A 118 9.12 -11.73 -14.84
N THR A 119 8.07 -12.06 -15.57
CA THR A 119 8.08 -12.05 -17.03
C THR A 119 7.28 -10.84 -17.49
N LEU A 120 7.89 -9.96 -18.27
CA LEU A 120 7.20 -8.79 -18.81
C LEU A 120 6.50 -9.17 -20.11
N LEU A 121 5.22 -8.83 -20.20
CA LEU A 121 4.45 -8.99 -21.42
C LEU A 121 4.26 -7.61 -22.04
N ASN A 122 4.48 -7.51 -23.35
CA ASN A 122 4.18 -6.27 -24.06
C ASN A 122 2.72 -6.24 -24.53
N GLU A 123 2.30 -5.17 -25.21
CA GLU A 123 0.93 -5.02 -25.70
C GLU A 123 0.47 -6.14 -26.63
N ASN A 124 1.39 -6.90 -27.19
CA ASN A 124 1.11 -8.02 -28.11
C ASN A 124 1.26 -9.39 -27.40
N ASP A 125 1.22 -9.39 -26.07
CA ASP A 125 1.43 -10.59 -25.23
C ASP A 125 2.77 -11.31 -25.47
N ARG A 126 3.76 -10.58 -25.93
CA ARG A 126 5.11 -11.11 -26.08
C ARG A 126 5.83 -11.08 -24.74
N ILE A 127 6.54 -12.16 -24.46
CA ILE A 127 7.35 -12.26 -23.25
C ILE A 127 8.60 -11.41 -23.42
N VAL A 128 8.81 -10.47 -22.50
CA VAL A 128 9.99 -9.61 -22.44
C VAL A 128 10.67 -9.88 -21.12
N LYS A 129 11.99 -10.07 -21.12
CA LYS A 129 12.73 -10.28 -19.87
C LYS A 129 12.71 -8.99 -19.05
N ALA A 130 12.43 -9.10 -17.75
CA ALA A 130 12.57 -7.99 -16.82
C ALA A 130 14.05 -7.60 -16.70
N PRO A 131 14.35 -6.32 -16.73
CA PRO A 131 15.73 -5.87 -16.52
C PRO A 131 16.24 -6.15 -15.11
#